data_5f70f1a6dde10d2e11fe45d700025668
#
_entry.id   5f70f1a6dde10d2e11fe45d700025668
#
_cell.length_a   1.000
_cell.length_b   1.000
_cell.length_c   1.000
_cell.angle_alpha   90.00
_cell.angle_beta   90.00
_cell.angle_gamma   90.00
#
_symmetry.space_group_name_H-M   'P 1'
#
loop_
_entity.id
_entity.type
_entity.pdbx_description
1 polymer ?
#
loop_
_entity_poly.entity_id
_entity_poly.type
_entity_poly.pdbx_seq_one_letter_code
_entity_poly.pdbx_strand_id
1 'polypeptide(L)'
;MMVGAYAVYFSLFVAAFLAATILPAQSEAGLAGLVILGQYNVFWLITVASVGNILGAVVNYAIGARVASARRPRWWPDTGQVGQRLTAFYGRFGAATLLLSWVPIIGDPLTLLAGMMRLSFPLFLCLVSVAKITRYLVVVWLAFQFA
;
A
#
# COMPACT_ATOMS: atom_id res chain seq x y z
N MET A 1 5.62 28.70 -11.80
CA MET A 1 6.09 27.91 -10.65
C MET A 1 5.01 27.03 -10.03
N MET A 2 3.75 27.46 -9.88
CA MET A 2 2.70 26.62 -9.25
C MET A 2 2.30 25.37 -10.04
N VAL A 3 2.24 25.44 -11.38
CA VAL A 3 1.87 24.29 -12.23
C VAL A 3 2.85 23.12 -12.08
N GLY A 4 4.15 23.41 -11.91
CA GLY A 4 5.15 22.36 -11.69
C GLY A 4 4.98 21.61 -10.35
N ALA A 5 4.56 22.31 -9.30
CA ALA A 5 4.33 21.69 -8.00
C ALA A 5 3.16 20.69 -8.02
N TYR A 6 2.05 21.07 -8.67
CA TYR A 6 0.90 20.15 -8.82
C TYR A 6 1.26 18.89 -9.62
N ALA A 7 2.08 19.03 -10.67
CA ALA A 7 2.55 17.90 -11.46
C ALA A 7 3.38 16.93 -10.61
N VAL A 8 4.24 17.44 -9.71
CA VAL A 8 5.04 16.60 -8.81
C VAL A 8 4.16 15.86 -7.80
N TYR A 9 3.20 16.54 -7.15
CA TYR A 9 2.28 15.87 -6.24
C TYR A 9 1.43 14.81 -6.95
N PHE A 10 0.95 15.11 -8.15
CA PHE A 10 0.18 14.16 -8.95
C PHE A 10 1.01 12.96 -9.38
N SER A 11 2.26 13.15 -9.82
CA SER A 11 3.15 12.05 -10.18
C SER A 11 3.48 11.17 -8.98
N LEU A 12 3.69 11.76 -7.80
CA LEU A 12 3.90 11.02 -6.55
C LEU A 12 2.65 10.21 -6.16
N PHE A 13 1.46 10.79 -6.31
CA PHE A 13 0.19 10.08 -6.08
C PHE A 13 0.07 8.85 -6.99
N VAL A 14 0.29 9.03 -8.30
CA VAL A 14 0.22 7.92 -9.26
C VAL A 14 1.27 6.87 -8.96
N ALA A 15 2.51 7.27 -8.66
CA ALA A 15 3.57 6.35 -8.28
C ALA A 15 3.21 5.55 -7.01
N ALA A 16 2.65 6.20 -6.00
CA ALA A 16 2.23 5.54 -4.76
C ALA A 16 1.03 4.59 -4.97
N PHE A 17 0.09 4.97 -5.83
CA PHE A 17 -1.03 4.13 -6.21
C PHE A 17 -0.57 2.87 -6.96
N LEU A 18 0.31 3.03 -7.95
CA LEU A 18 0.86 1.92 -8.73
C LEU A 18 1.78 1.04 -7.88
N ALA A 19 2.53 1.63 -6.94
CA ALA A 19 3.37 0.88 -6.01
C ALA A 19 2.58 -0.09 -5.16
N ALA A 20 1.37 0.25 -4.75
CA ALA A 20 0.48 -0.65 -4.01
C ALA A 20 -0.08 -1.79 -4.86
N THR A 21 -0.06 -1.67 -6.20
CA THR A 21 -0.66 -2.67 -7.09
C THR A 21 0.37 -3.54 -7.81
N ILE A 22 1.53 -2.98 -8.22
CA ILE A 22 2.44 -3.64 -9.17
C ILE A 22 3.91 -3.66 -8.71
N LEU A 23 4.43 -2.56 -8.16
CA LEU A 23 5.88 -2.40 -7.90
C LEU A 23 6.14 -1.75 -6.54
N PRO A 24 6.42 -2.53 -5.49
CA PRO A 24 6.78 -1.99 -4.19
C PRO A 24 8.12 -1.22 -4.25
N ALA A 25 8.25 -0.17 -3.45
CA ALA A 25 9.45 0.64 -3.21
C ALA A 25 9.69 1.86 -4.12
N GLN A 26 9.10 2.00 -5.30
CA GLN A 26 9.35 3.18 -6.15
C GLN A 26 8.78 4.48 -5.55
N SER A 27 7.63 4.42 -4.89
CA SER A 27 7.03 5.60 -4.25
C SER A 27 7.83 6.11 -3.05
N GLU A 28 8.55 5.21 -2.36
CA GLU A 28 9.38 5.57 -1.21
C GLU A 28 10.64 6.31 -1.62
N ALA A 29 11.31 5.79 -2.66
CA ALA A 29 12.47 6.46 -3.22
C ALA A 29 12.10 7.83 -3.79
N GLY A 30 10.96 7.94 -4.48
CA GLY A 30 10.44 9.21 -4.97
C GLY A 30 10.12 10.19 -3.84
N LEU A 31 9.43 9.75 -2.79
CA LEU A 31 9.13 10.56 -1.62
C LEU A 31 10.41 11.03 -0.92
N ALA A 32 11.34 10.11 -0.64
CA ALA A 32 12.60 10.44 0.01
C ALA A 32 13.41 11.47 -0.80
N GLY A 33 13.49 11.30 -2.11
CA GLY A 33 14.16 12.24 -3.00
C GLY A 33 13.54 13.64 -2.96
N LEU A 34 12.21 13.74 -2.98
CA LEU A 34 11.50 15.02 -2.89
C LEU A 34 11.67 15.70 -1.53
N VAL A 35 11.77 14.93 -0.44
CA VAL A 35 12.04 15.44 0.90
C VAL A 35 13.47 16.00 0.97
N ILE A 36 14.46 15.29 0.46
CA ILE A 36 15.86 15.71 0.44
C ILE A 36 16.05 16.98 -0.41
N LEU A 37 15.33 17.10 -1.53
CA LEU A 37 15.35 18.33 -2.34
C LEU A 37 14.85 19.57 -1.60
N GLY A 38 14.05 19.41 -0.55
CA GLY A 38 13.61 20.51 0.33
C GLY A 38 12.72 21.58 -0.32
N GLN A 39 12.26 21.36 -1.56
CA GLN A 39 11.49 22.34 -2.33
C GLN A 39 9.97 22.22 -2.13
N TYR A 40 9.51 21.15 -1.49
CA TYR A 40 8.09 20.81 -1.37
C TYR A 40 7.68 20.67 0.10
N ASN A 41 6.43 20.98 0.39
CA ASN A 41 5.90 20.81 1.73
C ASN A 41 5.75 19.31 2.08
N VAL A 42 6.49 18.88 3.08
CA VAL A 42 6.58 17.48 3.53
C VAL A 42 5.21 16.90 3.94
N PHE A 43 4.38 17.72 4.59
CA PHE A 43 3.03 17.29 4.98
C PHE A 43 2.19 16.88 3.77
N TRP A 44 2.20 17.68 2.70
CA TRP A 44 1.48 17.37 1.47
C TRP A 44 2.08 16.17 0.73
N LEU A 45 3.41 16.01 0.74
CA LEU A 45 4.07 14.85 0.15
C LEU A 45 3.61 13.55 0.83
N ILE A 46 3.62 13.51 2.17
CA ILE A 46 3.16 12.35 2.94
C ILE A 46 1.67 12.08 2.68
N THR A 47 0.84 13.12 2.71
CA THR A 47 -0.61 12.99 2.51
C THR A 47 -0.92 12.38 1.14
N VAL A 48 -0.34 12.94 0.09
CA VAL A 48 -0.59 12.52 -1.29
C VAL A 48 -0.09 11.08 -1.53
N ALA A 49 1.11 10.75 -1.05
CA ALA A 49 1.66 9.40 -1.15
C ALA A 49 0.82 8.39 -0.37
N SER A 50 0.40 8.73 0.86
CA SER A 50 -0.43 7.86 1.69
C SER A 50 -1.79 7.60 1.05
N VAL A 51 -2.47 8.64 0.56
CA VAL A 51 -3.77 8.50 -0.10
C VAL A 51 -3.65 7.65 -1.35
N GLY A 52 -2.64 7.87 -2.20
CA GLY A 52 -2.40 7.05 -3.39
C GLY A 52 -2.23 5.57 -3.04
N ASN A 53 -1.37 5.28 -2.07
CA ASN A 53 -1.06 3.91 -1.66
C ASN A 53 -2.26 3.22 -0.96
N ILE A 54 -3.03 3.94 -0.14
CA ILE A 54 -4.25 3.42 0.48
C ILE A 54 -5.30 3.09 -0.59
N LEU A 55 -5.50 3.96 -1.58
CA LEU A 55 -6.42 3.70 -2.69
C LEU A 55 -5.99 2.48 -3.51
N GLY A 56 -4.70 2.30 -3.76
CA GLY A 56 -4.19 1.08 -4.39
C GLY A 56 -4.49 -0.18 -3.57
N ALA A 57 -4.34 -0.12 -2.26
CA ALA A 57 -4.72 -1.21 -1.35
C ALA A 57 -6.24 -1.49 -1.37
N VAL A 58 -7.07 -0.47 -1.49
CA VAL A 58 -8.54 -0.62 -1.66
C VAL A 58 -8.87 -1.32 -2.96
N VAL A 59 -8.16 -1.02 -4.04
CA VAL A 59 -8.33 -1.75 -5.32
C VAL A 59 -7.97 -3.23 -5.15
N ASN A 60 -6.84 -3.55 -4.50
CA ASN A 60 -6.45 -4.93 -4.20
C ASN A 60 -7.53 -5.66 -3.37
N TYR A 61 -8.05 -5.00 -2.33
CA TYR A 61 -9.15 -5.53 -1.53
C TYR A 61 -10.39 -5.82 -2.39
N ALA A 62 -10.80 -4.88 -3.24
CA ALA A 62 -11.96 -5.05 -4.12
C ALA A 62 -11.77 -6.20 -5.12
N ILE A 63 -10.57 -6.34 -5.69
CA ILE A 63 -10.21 -7.46 -6.56
C ILE A 63 -10.31 -8.78 -5.77
N GLY A 64 -9.72 -8.84 -4.57
CA GLY A 64 -9.78 -10.01 -3.70
C GLY A 64 -11.21 -10.43 -3.37
N ALA A 65 -12.06 -9.48 -3.00
CA ALA A 65 -13.48 -9.72 -2.69
C ALA A 65 -14.27 -10.26 -3.90
N ARG A 66 -13.98 -9.74 -5.10
CA ARG A 66 -14.59 -10.22 -6.35
C ARG A 66 -14.12 -11.63 -6.73
N VAL A 67 -12.82 -11.88 -6.60
CA VAL A 67 -12.24 -13.21 -6.87
C VAL A 67 -12.82 -14.27 -5.94
N ALA A 68 -13.02 -13.96 -4.67
CA ALA A 68 -13.66 -14.85 -3.72
C ALA A 68 -15.15 -15.15 -4.05
N SER A 69 -15.81 -14.25 -4.78
CA SER A 69 -17.22 -14.39 -5.19
C SER A 69 -17.37 -15.14 -6.53
N ALA A 70 -16.35 -15.11 -7.38
CA ALA A 70 -16.32 -15.81 -8.65
C ALA A 70 -15.75 -17.22 -8.46
N ARG A 71 -16.23 -18.20 -9.29
CA ARG A 71 -15.48 -19.47 -9.46
C ARG A 71 -14.07 -19.09 -9.90
N ARG A 72 -13.03 -19.59 -9.20
CA ARG A 72 -11.62 -19.31 -9.49
C ARG A 72 -11.39 -19.39 -11.01
N PRO A 73 -10.97 -18.30 -11.65
CA PRO A 73 -10.66 -18.34 -13.07
C PRO A 73 -9.52 -19.33 -13.31
N ARG A 74 -9.56 -20.05 -14.42
CA ARG A 74 -8.57 -21.08 -14.79
C ARG A 74 -7.13 -20.52 -14.95
N TRP A 75 -7.00 -19.18 -15.10
CA TRP A 75 -5.73 -18.46 -15.20
C TRP A 75 -5.21 -17.93 -13.86
N TRP A 76 -5.99 -18.14 -12.76
CA TRP A 76 -5.54 -17.72 -11.44
C TRP A 76 -4.33 -18.56 -11.04
N PRO A 77 -3.16 -17.92 -10.71
CA PRO A 77 -1.99 -18.67 -10.27
C PRO A 77 -2.39 -19.54 -9.07
N ASP A 78 -2.09 -20.81 -9.16
CA ASP A 78 -2.19 -21.66 -7.99
C ASP A 78 -1.20 -21.08 -6.98
N THR A 79 -1.71 -20.39 -5.95
CA THR A 79 -0.88 -19.66 -5.00
C THR A 79 -0.02 -20.61 -4.16
N GLY A 80 -0.04 -21.88 -4.46
CA GLY A 80 0.83 -22.91 -3.94
C GLY A 80 1.03 -22.82 -2.42
N GLN A 81 2.23 -23.12 -1.98
CA GLN A 81 2.62 -23.10 -0.57
C GLN A 81 2.58 -21.69 0.04
N VAL A 82 2.86 -20.64 -0.73
CA VAL A 82 2.86 -19.24 -0.26
C VAL A 82 1.45 -18.78 0.09
N GLY A 83 0.48 -19.06 -0.78
CA GLY A 83 -0.93 -18.71 -0.53
C GLY A 83 -1.51 -19.48 0.66
N GLN A 84 -1.16 -20.75 0.82
CA GLN A 84 -1.58 -21.55 1.96
C GLN A 84 -0.98 -21.01 3.27
N ARG A 85 0.30 -20.65 3.28
CA ARG A 85 0.97 -20.06 4.45
C ARG A 85 0.36 -18.70 4.83
N LEU A 86 0.10 -17.84 3.86
CA LEU A 86 -0.53 -16.54 4.09
C LEU A 86 -1.95 -16.70 4.63
N THR A 87 -2.73 -17.63 4.11
CA THR A 87 -4.09 -17.92 4.60
C THR A 87 -4.06 -18.50 6.02
N ALA A 88 -3.14 -19.40 6.31
CA ALA A 88 -2.96 -19.97 7.64
C ALA A 88 -2.50 -18.89 8.64
N PHE A 89 -1.59 -18.03 8.23
CA PHE A 89 -1.11 -16.91 9.04
C PHE A 89 -2.24 -15.90 9.33
N TYR A 90 -3.04 -15.58 8.33
CA TYR A 90 -4.21 -14.73 8.48
C TYR A 90 -5.27 -15.35 9.39
N GLY A 91 -5.51 -16.67 9.27
CA GLY A 91 -6.41 -17.42 10.13
C GLY A 91 -5.96 -17.41 11.61
N ARG A 92 -4.64 -17.37 11.85
CA ARG A 92 -4.07 -17.38 13.21
C ARG A 92 -4.05 -15.99 13.87
N PHE A 93 -3.72 -14.96 13.11
CA PHE A 93 -3.53 -13.59 13.62
C PHE A 93 -4.66 -12.64 13.23
N GLY A 94 -5.59 -13.08 12.39
CA GLY A 94 -6.75 -12.32 11.97
C GLY A 94 -6.41 -10.98 11.31
N ALA A 95 -7.24 -9.99 11.57
CA ALA A 95 -7.11 -8.65 11.00
C ALA A 95 -5.80 -7.94 11.38
N ALA A 96 -5.18 -8.29 12.52
CA ALA A 96 -3.90 -7.72 12.95
C ALA A 96 -2.76 -7.97 11.94
N THR A 97 -2.88 -9.00 11.11
CA THR A 97 -1.96 -9.27 9.99
C THR A 97 -1.84 -8.10 9.02
N LEU A 98 -2.90 -7.29 8.89
CA LEU A 98 -2.88 -6.11 8.03
C LEU A 98 -1.94 -5.00 8.52
N LEU A 99 -1.57 -5.00 9.79
CA LEU A 99 -0.52 -4.09 10.28
C LEU A 99 0.83 -4.41 9.64
N LEU A 100 1.07 -5.66 9.22
CA LEU A 100 2.24 -6.04 8.43
C LEU A 100 2.17 -5.52 6.98
N SER A 101 1.08 -4.88 6.57
CA SER A 101 1.00 -4.23 5.26
C SER A 101 1.94 -3.02 5.11
N TRP A 102 2.61 -2.62 6.18
CA TRP A 102 3.70 -1.65 6.13
C TRP A 102 4.96 -2.26 5.48
N VAL A 103 5.13 -3.59 5.53
CA VAL A 103 6.30 -4.28 4.97
C VAL A 103 6.18 -4.30 3.44
N PRO A 104 7.20 -3.81 2.70
CA PRO A 104 7.24 -3.91 1.25
C PRO A 104 7.13 -5.39 0.83
N ILE A 105 6.50 -5.66 -0.33
CA ILE A 105 6.37 -7.00 -0.93
C ILE A 105 5.30 -7.89 -0.26
N ILE A 106 5.24 -7.95 1.08
CA ILE A 106 4.26 -8.79 1.80
C ILE A 106 2.92 -8.05 1.98
N GLY A 107 2.98 -6.73 2.10
CA GLY A 107 1.82 -5.90 2.44
C GLY A 107 0.71 -5.93 1.40
N ASP A 108 1.03 -5.85 0.14
CA ASP A 108 0.04 -5.78 -0.93
C ASP A 108 -0.70 -7.12 -1.16
N PRO A 109 -0.03 -8.29 -1.15
CA PRO A 109 -0.72 -9.59 -1.09
C PRO A 109 -1.66 -9.74 0.12
N LEU A 110 -1.31 -9.17 1.28
CA LEU A 110 -2.17 -9.22 2.46
C LEU A 110 -3.46 -8.40 2.27
N THR A 111 -3.41 -7.29 1.55
CA THR A 111 -4.60 -6.48 1.23
C THR A 111 -5.54 -7.21 0.28
N LEU A 112 -5.00 -7.96 -0.68
CA LEU A 112 -5.77 -8.83 -1.57
C LEU A 112 -6.44 -9.96 -0.78
N LEU A 113 -5.69 -10.63 0.11
CA LEU A 113 -6.22 -11.70 0.97
C LEU A 113 -7.33 -11.20 1.91
N ALA A 114 -7.19 -10.00 2.47
CA ALA A 114 -8.23 -9.39 3.29
C ALA A 114 -9.56 -9.25 2.53
N GLY A 115 -9.48 -8.88 1.24
CA GLY A 115 -10.63 -8.86 0.35
C GLY A 115 -11.20 -10.25 0.10
N MET A 116 -10.34 -11.25 -0.18
CA MET A 116 -10.77 -12.63 -0.39
C MET A 116 -11.45 -13.24 0.85
N MET A 117 -10.99 -12.90 2.03
CA MET A 117 -11.57 -13.33 3.31
C MET A 117 -12.77 -12.47 3.75
N ARG A 118 -13.17 -11.47 2.95
CA ARG A 118 -14.30 -10.56 3.21
C ARG A 118 -14.22 -9.89 4.58
N LEU A 119 -13.02 -9.44 4.96
CA LEU A 119 -12.87 -8.64 6.16
C LEU A 119 -13.78 -7.40 6.07
N SER A 120 -14.31 -6.94 7.20
CA SER A 120 -15.13 -5.71 7.22
C SER A 120 -14.31 -4.54 6.67
N PHE A 121 -14.86 -3.84 5.66
CA PHE A 121 -14.17 -2.75 4.95
C PHE A 121 -13.69 -1.62 5.88
N PRO A 122 -14.47 -1.16 6.88
CA PRO A 122 -13.99 -0.12 7.80
C PRO A 122 -12.77 -0.54 8.62
N LEU A 123 -12.75 -1.80 9.10
CA LEU A 123 -11.60 -2.34 9.83
C LEU A 123 -10.38 -2.47 8.93
N PHE A 124 -10.57 -2.99 7.72
CA PHE A 124 -9.52 -3.05 6.69
C PHE A 124 -8.92 -1.65 6.43
N LEU A 125 -9.78 -0.66 6.15
CA LEU A 125 -9.34 0.69 5.82
C LEU A 125 -8.56 1.33 6.98
N CYS A 126 -9.04 1.16 8.22
CA CYS A 126 -8.37 1.68 9.42
C CYS A 126 -6.96 1.08 9.57
N LEU A 127 -6.84 -0.24 9.55
CA LEU A 127 -5.56 -0.93 9.77
C LEU A 127 -4.54 -0.64 8.66
N VAL A 128 -4.99 -0.66 7.40
CA VAL A 128 -4.14 -0.35 6.25
C VAL A 128 -3.70 1.12 6.26
N SER A 129 -4.59 2.05 6.61
CA SER A 129 -4.25 3.46 6.72
C SER A 129 -3.18 3.69 7.77
N VAL A 130 -3.32 3.12 8.97
CA VAL A 130 -2.31 3.21 10.03
C VAL A 130 -0.97 2.65 9.53
N ALA A 131 -0.96 1.47 8.95
CA ALA A 131 0.26 0.83 8.48
C ALA A 131 0.97 1.65 7.38
N LYS A 132 0.22 2.13 6.38
CA LYS A 132 0.78 2.89 5.25
C LYS A 132 1.26 4.29 5.66
N ILE A 133 0.52 5.00 6.49
CA ILE A 133 0.93 6.31 7.01
C ILE A 133 2.19 6.18 7.85
N THR A 134 2.23 5.23 8.80
CA THR A 134 3.41 4.98 9.62
C THR A 134 4.64 4.69 8.76
N ARG A 135 4.50 3.90 7.70
CA ARG A 135 5.58 3.60 6.76
C ARG A 135 6.14 4.87 6.12
N TYR A 136 5.28 5.75 5.59
CA TYR A 136 5.76 7.00 4.97
C TYR A 136 6.37 7.97 5.99
N LEU A 137 5.86 8.00 7.23
CA LEU A 137 6.49 8.77 8.31
C LEU A 137 7.90 8.28 8.61
N VAL A 138 8.10 6.95 8.65
CA VAL A 138 9.45 6.36 8.84
C VAL A 138 10.37 6.69 7.66
N VAL A 139 9.88 6.60 6.42
CA VAL A 139 10.66 6.95 5.22
C VAL A 139 11.10 8.43 5.28
N VAL A 140 10.21 9.33 5.63
CA VAL A 140 10.52 10.76 5.76
C VAL A 140 11.50 11.01 6.90
N TRP A 141 11.31 10.37 8.05
CA TRP A 141 12.24 10.47 9.17
C TRP A 141 13.64 10.00 8.78
N LEU A 142 13.75 8.89 8.07
CA LEU A 142 15.04 8.42 7.55
C LEU A 142 15.61 9.40 6.52
N ALA A 143 14.81 9.94 5.60
CA ALA A 143 15.26 10.91 4.61
C ALA A 143 15.89 12.15 5.26
N PHE A 144 15.35 12.63 6.38
CA PHE A 144 15.92 13.74 7.13
C PHE A 144 17.28 13.43 7.78
N GLN A 145 17.65 12.16 7.96
CA GLN A 145 18.99 11.81 8.47
C GLN A 145 20.06 11.94 7.38
N PHE A 146 19.67 12.00 6.11
CA PHE A 146 20.56 12.12 4.95
C PHE A 146 20.46 13.47 4.22
N ALA A 147 19.57 14.35 4.67
CA ALA A 147 19.43 15.72 4.16
C ALA A 147 20.28 16.69 5.01
#